data_271e159c4bb6c0b4fd20a457c2bba468
#
_entry.id   271e159c4bb6c0b4fd20a457c2bba468
#
_cell.length_a   1.000
_cell.length_b   1.000
_cell.length_c   1.000
_cell.angle_alpha   90.00
_cell.angle_beta   90.00
_cell.angle_gamma   90.00
#
_symmetry.space_group_name_H-M   'P 1'
#
loop_
_entity.id
_entity.type
_entity.pdbx_description
1 polymer ?
#
loop_
_entity_poly.entity_id
_entity_poly.type
_entity_poly.pdbx_seq_one_letter_code
_entity_poly.pdbx_strand_id
1 'polypeptide(L)'
;MNVKSKSRNKLTARGSISVAFTRHGWEDYQFWEQSDGEVFRVLNELIEECRRTPHKGTGKPEPLKGDLSGFWSRRITREHRLVYFFEAQVLTILQCRYHYDK
;
A
#
# COMPACT_ATOMS: atom_id res chain seq x y z
N MET A 1 5.23 -7.77 -28.18
CA MET A 1 6.18 -8.13 -27.12
C MET A 1 6.97 -9.34 -27.53
N ASN A 2 8.27 -9.30 -27.39
CA ASN A 2 9.12 -10.44 -27.77
C ASN A 2 9.28 -11.44 -26.62
N VAL A 3 9.88 -12.59 -26.94
CA VAL A 3 10.04 -13.70 -25.99
C VAL A 3 10.87 -13.30 -24.76
N LYS A 4 11.91 -12.51 -24.97
CA LYS A 4 12.78 -12.06 -23.86
C LYS A 4 12.01 -11.20 -22.88
N SER A 5 11.14 -10.30 -23.36
CA SER A 5 10.32 -9.48 -22.49
C SER A 5 9.38 -10.32 -21.65
N LYS A 6 8.75 -11.33 -22.23
CA LYS A 6 7.86 -12.23 -21.49
C LYS A 6 8.61 -13.01 -20.41
N SER A 7 9.78 -13.55 -20.74
CA SER A 7 10.59 -14.28 -19.76
C SER A 7 11.03 -13.38 -18.62
N ARG A 8 11.46 -12.17 -18.93
CA ARG A 8 11.88 -11.19 -17.93
C ARG A 8 10.72 -10.83 -17.01
N ASN A 9 9.55 -10.61 -17.57
CA ASN A 9 8.36 -10.28 -16.78
C ASN A 9 7.97 -11.42 -15.82
N LYS A 10 8.08 -12.66 -16.26
CA LYS A 10 7.80 -13.81 -15.40
C LYS A 10 8.76 -13.90 -14.23
N LEU A 11 10.06 -13.69 -14.48
CA LEU A 11 11.07 -13.72 -13.42
C LEU A 11 10.86 -12.58 -12.44
N THR A 12 10.57 -11.38 -12.93
CA THR A 12 10.27 -10.24 -12.09
C THR A 12 9.04 -10.49 -11.23
N ALA A 13 7.99 -11.06 -11.82
CA ALA A 13 6.76 -11.35 -11.08
C ALA A 13 7.01 -12.34 -9.94
N ARG A 14 7.84 -13.35 -10.14
CA ARG A 14 8.16 -14.32 -9.10
C ARG A 14 8.98 -13.73 -7.97
N GLY A 15 9.87 -12.78 -8.29
CA GLY A 15 10.77 -12.18 -7.30
C GLY A 15 10.27 -10.89 -6.69
N SER A 16 9.21 -10.30 -7.23
CA SER A 16 8.75 -9.01 -6.75
C SER A 16 7.70 -9.16 -5.66
N ILE A 17 7.53 -8.07 -4.91
CA ILE A 17 6.53 -8.00 -3.85
C ILE A 17 5.18 -7.72 -4.48
N SER A 18 4.19 -8.53 -4.13
CA SER A 18 2.82 -8.35 -4.58
C SER A 18 2.10 -7.35 -3.68
N VAL A 19 1.10 -6.68 -4.23
CA VAL A 19 0.23 -5.80 -3.47
C VAL A 19 -1.15 -6.44 -3.43
N ALA A 20 -1.69 -6.59 -2.23
CA ALA A 20 -3.02 -7.12 -2.02
C ALA A 20 -3.86 -6.10 -1.27
N PHE A 21 -5.14 -6.13 -1.47
CA PHE A 21 -6.09 -5.25 -0.77
C PHE A 21 -7.12 -6.11 -0.08
N THR A 22 -7.48 -5.74 1.14
CA THR A 22 -8.73 -6.24 1.71
C THR A 22 -9.87 -5.61 0.92
N ARG A 23 -11.09 -6.12 1.09
CA ARG A 23 -12.25 -5.53 0.42
C ARG A 23 -12.37 -4.05 0.77
N HIS A 24 -12.24 -3.72 2.03
CA HIS A 24 -12.33 -2.34 2.49
C HIS A 24 -11.21 -1.47 1.90
N GLY A 25 -9.99 -1.99 1.89
CA GLY A 25 -8.85 -1.26 1.30
C GLY A 25 -9.05 -0.99 -0.18
N TRP A 26 -9.61 -1.97 -0.90
CA TRP A 26 -9.90 -1.80 -2.31
C TRP A 26 -10.97 -0.74 -2.57
N GLU A 27 -12.02 -0.73 -1.74
CA GLU A 27 -13.08 0.29 -1.85
C GLU A 27 -12.51 1.69 -1.60
N ASP A 28 -11.64 1.83 -0.59
CA ASP A 28 -10.99 3.11 -0.32
C ASP A 28 -10.12 3.56 -1.49
N TYR A 29 -9.36 2.64 -2.05
CA TYR A 29 -8.49 2.91 -3.19
C TYR A 29 -9.30 3.43 -4.38
N GLN A 30 -10.40 2.75 -4.70
CA GLN A 30 -11.29 3.15 -5.78
C GLN A 30 -11.95 4.50 -5.51
N PHE A 31 -12.26 4.77 -4.24
CA PHE A 31 -12.83 6.06 -3.86
C PHE A 31 -11.90 7.21 -4.26
N TRP A 32 -10.61 7.08 -3.95
CA TRP A 32 -9.64 8.13 -4.31
C TRP A 32 -9.47 8.28 -5.81
N GLU A 33 -9.44 7.18 -6.53
CA GLU A 33 -9.35 7.22 -7.98
C GLU A 33 -10.46 8.07 -8.59
N GLN A 34 -11.65 7.97 -8.05
CA GLN A 34 -12.82 8.64 -8.57
C GLN A 34 -13.06 10.04 -8.01
N SER A 35 -12.47 10.34 -6.85
CA SER A 35 -12.84 11.54 -6.09
C SER A 35 -11.75 12.59 -5.99
N ASP A 36 -10.47 12.20 -5.99
CA ASP A 36 -9.39 13.15 -5.74
C ASP A 36 -8.08 12.63 -6.35
N GLY A 37 -7.77 13.13 -7.53
CA GLY A 37 -6.59 12.70 -8.27
C GLY A 37 -5.27 12.98 -7.56
N GLU A 38 -5.19 14.05 -6.79
CA GLU A 38 -3.96 14.39 -6.07
C GLU A 38 -3.72 13.42 -4.92
N VAL A 39 -4.76 13.12 -4.13
CA VAL A 39 -4.65 12.14 -3.05
C VAL A 39 -4.34 10.77 -3.66
N PHE A 40 -4.96 10.42 -4.75
CA PHE A 40 -4.72 9.15 -5.42
C PHE A 40 -3.26 9.03 -5.85
N ARG A 41 -2.68 10.10 -6.38
CA ARG A 41 -1.27 10.13 -6.77
C ARG A 41 -0.36 9.89 -5.57
N VAL A 42 -0.60 10.62 -4.47
CA VAL A 42 0.19 10.47 -3.25
C VAL A 42 0.07 9.04 -2.70
N LEU A 43 -1.14 8.50 -2.69
CA LEU A 43 -1.39 7.14 -2.23
C LEU A 43 -0.59 6.12 -3.03
N ASN A 44 -0.60 6.24 -4.35
CA ASN A 44 0.14 5.31 -5.19
C ASN A 44 1.65 5.43 -4.98
N GLU A 45 2.16 6.63 -4.78
CA GLU A 45 3.58 6.82 -4.47
C GLU A 45 3.95 6.15 -3.14
N LEU A 46 3.09 6.26 -2.14
CA LEU A 46 3.32 5.60 -0.85
C LEU A 46 3.30 4.09 -0.98
N ILE A 47 2.37 3.55 -1.75
CA ILE A 47 2.29 2.10 -1.98
C ILE A 47 3.57 1.61 -2.65
N GLU A 48 4.04 2.31 -3.67
CA GLU A 48 5.29 1.93 -4.35
C GLU A 48 6.48 1.99 -3.39
N GLU A 49 6.54 3.00 -2.55
CA GLU A 49 7.62 3.10 -1.58
C GLU A 49 7.54 1.98 -0.55
N CYS A 50 6.32 1.63 -0.08
CA CYS A 50 6.12 0.54 0.86
C CYS A 50 6.63 -0.80 0.31
N ARG A 51 6.51 -1.01 -0.98
CA ARG A 51 7.00 -2.24 -1.61
C ARG A 51 8.51 -2.37 -1.47
N ARG A 52 9.24 -1.26 -1.44
CA ARG A 52 10.69 -1.26 -1.33
C ARG A 52 11.15 -1.18 0.12
N THR A 53 10.52 -0.34 0.91
CA THR A 53 10.90 -0.12 2.31
C THR A 53 9.65 -0.05 3.17
N PRO A 54 9.10 -1.21 3.58
CA PRO A 54 7.80 -1.22 4.28
C PRO A 54 7.80 -0.54 5.64
N HIS A 55 8.94 -0.40 6.28
CA HIS A 55 8.97 0.11 7.66
C HIS A 55 9.69 1.44 7.81
N LYS A 56 10.06 2.10 6.73
CA LYS A 56 10.70 3.42 6.79
C LYS A 56 10.48 4.18 5.50
N GLY A 57 10.55 5.49 5.57
CA GLY A 57 10.39 6.36 4.42
C GLY A 57 9.35 7.43 4.63
N THR A 58 8.71 7.83 3.54
CA THR A 58 7.76 8.94 3.51
C THR A 58 6.47 8.61 4.24
N GLY A 59 5.83 9.63 4.80
CA GLY A 59 4.52 9.46 5.44
C GLY A 59 4.59 9.03 6.90
N LYS A 60 5.75 9.14 7.51
CA LYS A 60 5.96 8.80 8.92
C LYS A 60 5.45 7.39 9.23
N PRO A 61 6.07 6.34 8.64
CA PRO A 61 5.64 4.99 8.93
C PRO A 61 5.82 4.67 10.41
N GLU A 62 4.78 4.12 11.02
CA GLU A 62 4.82 3.72 12.42
C GLU A 62 4.05 2.43 12.66
N PRO A 63 4.55 1.58 13.57
CA PRO A 63 3.83 0.37 13.94
C PRO A 63 2.63 0.71 14.80
N LEU A 64 1.54 -0.01 14.60
CA LEU A 64 0.31 0.18 15.36
C LEU A 64 0.26 -0.76 16.55
N LYS A 65 -0.63 -0.47 17.48
CA LYS A 65 -0.76 -1.21 18.74
C LYS A 65 -2.18 -1.75 18.90
N GLY A 66 -2.39 -2.51 19.97
CA GLY A 66 -3.70 -3.04 20.30
C GLY A 66 -4.21 -3.99 19.23
N ASP A 67 -5.45 -3.81 18.83
CA ASP A 67 -6.10 -4.67 17.82
C ASP A 67 -5.39 -4.64 16.48
N LEU A 68 -4.64 -3.58 16.20
CA LEU A 68 -3.90 -3.45 14.95
C LEU A 68 -2.41 -3.75 15.10
N SER A 69 -2.04 -4.44 16.17
CA SER A 69 -0.65 -4.87 16.35
C SER A 69 -0.21 -5.72 15.16
N GLY A 70 0.96 -5.43 14.63
CA GLY A 70 1.46 -6.07 13.40
C GLY A 70 1.20 -5.27 12.15
N PHE A 71 0.29 -4.31 12.23
CA PHE A 71 0.05 -3.38 11.13
C PHE A 71 0.89 -2.13 11.28
N TRP A 72 1.04 -1.42 10.17
CA TRP A 72 1.76 -0.15 10.10
C TRP A 72 0.87 0.88 9.45
N SER A 73 1.16 2.17 9.69
CA SER A 73 0.46 3.25 9.02
C SER A 73 1.43 4.24 8.43
N ARG A 74 1.01 4.88 7.33
CA ARG A 74 1.68 6.03 6.74
C ARG A 74 0.64 7.10 6.49
N ARG A 75 1.03 8.35 6.64
CA ARG A 75 0.15 9.49 6.35
C ARG A 75 0.01 9.69 4.86
N ILE A 76 -1.22 9.72 4.37
CA ILE A 76 -1.52 10.11 3.00
C ILE A 76 -1.75 11.61 2.96
N THR A 77 -2.61 12.08 3.86
CA THR A 77 -2.87 13.50 4.12
C THR A 77 -2.95 13.67 5.63
N ARG A 78 -3.28 14.89 6.07
CA ARG A 78 -3.47 15.14 7.49
C ARG A 78 -4.54 14.24 8.11
N GLU A 79 -5.60 13.93 7.36
CA GLU A 79 -6.74 13.18 7.86
C GLU A 79 -6.73 11.70 7.51
N HIS A 80 -5.98 11.32 6.50
CA HIS A 80 -6.07 9.97 5.94
C HIS A 80 -4.78 9.19 6.10
N ARG A 81 -4.94 7.89 6.36
CA ARG A 81 -3.82 6.98 6.61
C ARG A 81 -3.89 5.78 5.69
N LEU A 82 -2.72 5.33 5.25
CA LEU A 82 -2.54 4.05 4.61
C LEU A 82 -2.17 3.06 5.71
N VAL A 83 -3.03 2.07 5.96
CA VAL A 83 -2.78 1.04 6.96
C VAL A 83 -2.52 -0.27 6.25
N TYR A 84 -1.42 -0.92 6.60
CA TYR A 84 -0.93 -2.06 5.84
C TYR A 84 -0.11 -2.99 6.72
N PHE A 85 0.14 -4.20 6.22
CA PHE A 85 1.18 -5.06 6.78
C PHE A 85 1.92 -5.73 5.64
N PHE A 86 3.14 -6.17 5.94
CA PHE A 86 4.02 -6.80 4.97
C PHE A 86 4.41 -8.18 5.50
N GLU A 87 4.06 -9.22 4.76
CA GLU A 87 4.32 -10.59 5.18
C GLU A 87 4.40 -11.49 3.96
N ALA A 88 5.35 -12.42 3.97
CA ALA A 88 5.50 -13.41 2.91
C ALA A 88 5.54 -12.78 1.50
N GLN A 89 6.28 -11.67 1.37
CA GLN A 89 6.45 -10.98 0.09
C GLN A 89 5.15 -10.35 -0.44
N VAL A 90 4.18 -10.13 0.43
CA VAL A 90 2.92 -9.48 0.06
C VAL A 90 2.71 -8.25 0.93
N LEU A 91 2.48 -7.12 0.30
CA LEU A 91 2.06 -5.90 0.97
C LEU A 91 0.53 -5.89 0.94
N THR A 92 -0.10 -6.06 2.09
CA THR A 92 -1.55 -6.07 2.19
C THR A 92 -2.06 -4.75 2.73
N ILE A 93 -2.94 -4.10 2.00
CA ILE A 93 -3.53 -2.82 2.37
C ILE A 93 -4.89 -3.07 3.02
N LEU A 94 -4.99 -2.70 4.30
CA LEU A 94 -6.19 -2.87 5.09
C LEU A 94 -7.20 -1.75 4.84
N GLN A 95 -6.70 -0.52 4.78
CA GLN A 95 -7.50 0.67 4.51
C GLN A 95 -6.59 1.79 4.04
N CYS A 96 -7.15 2.77 3.36
CA CYS A 96 -6.40 3.95 2.93
C CYS A 96 -7.25 5.20 2.91
N ARG A 97 -8.22 5.27 3.82
CA ARG A 97 -9.09 6.43 3.98
C ARG A 97 -9.41 6.56 5.46
N TYR A 98 -9.49 7.81 5.93
CA TYR A 98 -9.71 8.14 7.34
C TYR A 98 -8.57 7.64 8.24
N HIS A 99 -8.73 7.88 9.52
CA HIS A 99 -7.78 7.45 10.54
C HIS A 99 -8.15 6.06 11.03
N TYR A 100 -7.17 5.31 11.50
CA TYR A 100 -7.38 3.90 11.88
C TYR A 100 -8.03 3.75 13.26
N ASP A 101 -8.05 4.79 14.06
CA ASP A 101 -8.63 4.73 15.41
C ASP A 101 -10.08 5.24 15.44
N LYS A 102 -10.71 5.30 14.31
CA LYS A 102 -12.10 5.74 14.20
C LYS A 102 -13.03 4.62 13.85
#